data_187a3b2abd7c7ce1c546a2570ddeca91
#
_entry.id   187a3b2abd7c7ce1c546a2570ddeca91
#
_cell.length_a   1.000
_cell.length_b   1.000
_cell.length_c   1.000
_cell.angle_alpha   90.00
_cell.angle_beta   90.00
_cell.angle_gamma   90.00
#
_symmetry.space_group_name_H-M   'P 1'
#
loop_
_entity.id
_entity.type
_entity.pdbx_description
1 polymer ?
#
loop_
_entity_poly.entity_id
_entity_poly.type
_entity_poly.pdbx_seq_one_letter_code
_entity_poly.pdbx_strand_id
1 'polypeptide(L)'
;MTSILIFVAGAALLVYCAEKLVAGLVGVAGSLHVSVFLLAIVFTGIEFDDVALGVALNVENLGGVALGTVFGTAISMTGIVLALAAIISPTRVDIPRSYLVLFAASPLMMLPFVLTAPLTASDGVVLLFLFVAFIGYVAARELRSTTPVFRNAEILERIGAGGSAPAVDVVERPVDPPAPAFARVRAQAAPGRVGLALLALVGLIVAATVTSTGIDGILDEYSIQGTLFGATIATAALALEDIFLTVEPNRRGAPEIGVGNVIGSVVFGVTAKLGLILLTGGTIDVDDHVLSWHLPVLVLMTALSAYFVSTGHLRRRHGFLLLALYVAYWVVSFTVFGQVPIDGD
;
A
#
# COMPACT_ATOMS: atom_id res chain seq x y z
N MET A 1 12.78 23.41 -11.89
CA MET A 1 11.34 23.80 -11.72
C MET A 1 10.39 23.06 -12.66
N THR A 2 10.73 22.88 -13.95
CA THR A 2 9.91 22.11 -14.91
C THR A 2 9.78 20.66 -14.48
N SER A 3 10.85 20.03 -14.02
CA SER A 3 10.90 18.63 -13.55
C SER A 3 9.93 18.39 -12.37
N ILE A 4 9.86 19.33 -11.42
CA ILE A 4 8.92 19.27 -10.29
C ILE A 4 7.46 19.34 -10.78
N LEU A 5 7.15 20.21 -11.74
CA LEU A 5 5.80 20.31 -12.29
C LEU A 5 5.41 19.03 -13.04
N ILE A 6 6.33 18.45 -13.80
CA ILE A 6 6.14 17.17 -14.50
C ILE A 6 5.88 16.05 -13.48
N PHE A 7 6.70 15.96 -12.43
CA PHE A 7 6.52 15.00 -11.34
C PHE A 7 5.15 15.12 -10.66
N VAL A 8 4.77 16.32 -10.22
CA VAL A 8 3.50 16.55 -9.51
C VAL A 8 2.30 16.27 -10.41
N ALA A 9 2.35 16.70 -11.69
CA ALA A 9 1.27 16.44 -12.64
C ALA A 9 1.17 14.94 -12.98
N GLY A 10 2.32 14.29 -13.17
CA GLY A 10 2.41 12.85 -13.41
C GLY A 10 1.86 12.05 -12.24
N ALA A 11 2.28 12.35 -11.00
CA ALA A 11 1.80 11.69 -9.80
C ALA A 11 0.29 11.85 -9.58
N ALA A 12 -0.25 13.07 -9.78
CA ALA A 12 -1.69 13.30 -9.70
C ALA A 12 -2.48 12.50 -10.76
N LEU A 13 -1.96 12.42 -12.00
CA LEU A 13 -2.56 11.63 -13.06
C LEU A 13 -2.46 10.13 -12.77
N LEU A 14 -1.34 9.69 -12.17
CA LEU A 14 -1.08 8.31 -11.78
C LEU A 14 -2.16 7.82 -10.81
N VAL A 15 -2.34 8.54 -9.69
CA VAL A 15 -3.36 8.25 -8.67
C VAL A 15 -4.76 8.25 -9.30
N TYR A 16 -5.09 9.26 -10.11
CA TYR A 16 -6.40 9.32 -10.79
C TYR A 16 -6.66 8.10 -11.69
N CYS A 17 -5.67 7.68 -12.47
CA CYS A 17 -5.80 6.51 -13.36
C CYS A 17 -5.89 5.21 -12.56
N ALA A 18 -5.14 5.06 -11.44
CA ALA A 18 -5.22 3.92 -10.54
C ALA A 18 -6.61 3.76 -9.95
N GLU A 19 -7.22 4.83 -9.42
CA GLU A 19 -8.60 4.80 -8.93
C GLU A 19 -9.61 4.32 -10.00
N LYS A 20 -9.47 4.80 -11.24
CA LYS A 20 -10.36 4.41 -12.34
C LYS A 20 -10.15 2.95 -12.75
N LEU A 21 -8.90 2.48 -12.74
CA LEU A 21 -8.55 1.10 -13.01
C LEU A 21 -9.16 0.17 -11.96
N VAL A 22 -8.96 0.46 -10.67
CA VAL A 22 -9.53 -0.32 -9.56
C VAL A 22 -11.06 -0.36 -9.65
N ALA A 23 -11.71 0.78 -9.86
CA ALA A 23 -13.17 0.84 -10.02
C ALA A 23 -13.66 -0.02 -11.20
N GLY A 24 -12.91 -0.02 -12.32
CA GLY A 24 -13.18 -0.86 -13.49
C GLY A 24 -13.02 -2.35 -13.19
N LEU A 25 -11.92 -2.73 -12.53
CA LEU A 25 -11.62 -4.12 -12.16
C LEU A 25 -12.63 -4.70 -11.17
N VAL A 26 -13.01 -3.94 -10.13
CA VAL A 26 -14.07 -4.33 -9.18
C VAL A 26 -15.38 -4.55 -9.91
N GLY A 27 -15.71 -3.68 -10.88
CA GLY A 27 -16.90 -3.84 -11.72
C GLY A 27 -16.90 -5.11 -12.57
N VAL A 28 -15.75 -5.51 -13.11
CA VAL A 28 -15.57 -6.74 -13.90
C VAL A 28 -15.61 -7.97 -12.99
N ALA A 29 -14.87 -7.95 -11.88
CA ALA A 29 -14.76 -9.06 -10.95
C ALA A 29 -16.08 -9.40 -10.27
N GLY A 30 -16.96 -8.43 -10.03
CA GLY A 30 -18.34 -8.66 -9.58
C GLY A 30 -19.16 -9.52 -10.55
N SER A 31 -18.80 -9.58 -11.83
CA SER A 31 -19.43 -10.45 -12.83
C SER A 31 -18.89 -11.90 -12.79
N LEU A 32 -17.70 -12.13 -12.22
CA LEU A 32 -17.00 -13.43 -12.25
C LEU A 32 -17.27 -14.32 -11.03
N HIS A 33 -18.27 -13.99 -10.18
CA HIS A 33 -18.59 -14.73 -8.96
C HIS A 33 -17.43 -14.84 -7.94
N VAL A 34 -16.46 -13.95 -8.02
CA VAL A 34 -15.39 -13.85 -7.03
C VAL A 34 -15.98 -13.27 -5.73
N SER A 35 -15.57 -13.81 -4.59
CA SER A 35 -15.97 -13.27 -3.28
C SER A 35 -15.56 -11.81 -3.17
N VAL A 36 -16.50 -10.94 -2.80
CA VAL A 36 -16.22 -9.50 -2.54
C VAL A 36 -15.12 -9.34 -1.51
N PHE A 37 -15.07 -10.24 -0.56
CA PHE A 37 -14.04 -10.31 0.45
C PHE A 37 -12.64 -10.54 -0.14
N LEU A 38 -12.48 -11.51 -1.08
CA LEU A 38 -11.21 -11.70 -1.79
C LEU A 38 -10.86 -10.46 -2.63
N LEU A 39 -11.86 -9.82 -3.22
CA LEU A 39 -11.69 -8.56 -3.93
C LEU A 39 -11.21 -7.45 -3.00
N ALA A 40 -11.80 -7.30 -1.82
CA ALA A 40 -11.39 -6.29 -0.86
C ALA A 40 -9.91 -6.50 -0.42
N ILE A 41 -9.53 -7.71 0.01
CA ILE A 41 -8.14 -8.00 0.41
C ILE A 41 -7.15 -7.72 -0.74
N VAL A 42 -7.49 -8.14 -1.95
CA VAL A 42 -6.60 -8.00 -3.11
C VAL A 42 -6.54 -6.54 -3.57
N PHE A 43 -7.67 -5.83 -3.59
CA PHE A 43 -7.72 -4.48 -4.17
C PHE A 43 -7.46 -3.34 -3.18
N THR A 44 -7.62 -3.55 -1.87
CA THR A 44 -7.22 -2.53 -0.87
C THR A 44 -5.73 -2.57 -0.57
N GLY A 45 -5.05 -3.68 -0.81
CA GLY A 45 -3.61 -3.82 -0.57
C GLY A 45 -2.73 -3.77 -1.82
N ILE A 46 -3.30 -3.74 -3.05
CA ILE A 46 -2.52 -3.61 -4.29
C ILE A 46 -2.54 -2.15 -4.74
N GLU A 47 -1.44 -1.48 -4.55
CA GLU A 47 -1.17 -0.11 -5.00
C GLU A 47 -0.72 -0.16 -6.45
N PHE A 48 -1.67 -0.08 -7.39
CA PHE A 48 -1.40 -0.18 -8.83
C PHE A 48 -0.56 0.98 -9.36
N ASP A 49 -0.73 2.17 -8.81
CA ASP A 49 0.05 3.36 -9.09
C ASP A 49 1.50 3.18 -8.68
N ASP A 50 1.73 2.69 -7.46
CA ASP A 50 3.05 2.40 -6.94
C ASP A 50 3.79 1.33 -7.75
N VAL A 51 3.08 0.28 -8.17
CA VAL A 51 3.65 -0.75 -9.06
C VAL A 51 3.99 -0.15 -10.42
N ALA A 52 3.08 0.61 -11.01
CA ALA A 52 3.29 1.21 -12.32
C ALA A 52 4.48 2.18 -12.30
N LEU A 53 4.60 3.00 -11.25
CA LEU A 53 5.73 3.89 -11.06
C LEU A 53 7.03 3.10 -10.85
N GLY A 54 7.05 2.13 -9.96
CA GLY A 54 8.24 1.32 -9.69
C GLY A 54 8.74 0.56 -10.93
N VAL A 55 7.82 0.03 -11.74
CA VAL A 55 8.14 -0.61 -13.02
C VAL A 55 8.71 0.41 -14.01
N ALA A 56 8.10 1.59 -14.17
CA ALA A 56 8.58 2.63 -15.05
C ALA A 56 10.00 3.08 -14.67
N LEU A 57 10.23 3.33 -13.38
CA LEU A 57 11.55 3.69 -12.84
C LEU A 57 12.61 2.61 -13.16
N ASN A 58 12.29 1.35 -12.95
CA ASN A 58 13.24 0.26 -13.22
C ASN A 58 13.55 0.09 -14.70
N VAL A 59 12.55 0.25 -15.57
CA VAL A 59 12.72 0.21 -17.04
C VAL A 59 13.58 1.38 -17.54
N GLU A 60 13.49 2.54 -16.88
CA GLU A 60 14.30 3.73 -17.19
C GLU A 60 15.68 3.73 -16.48
N ASN A 61 16.14 2.60 -15.95
CA ASN A 61 17.39 2.42 -15.21
C ASN A 61 17.49 3.23 -13.90
N LEU A 62 16.37 3.64 -13.33
CA LEU A 62 16.27 4.27 -12.02
C LEU A 62 15.96 3.24 -10.91
N GLY A 63 16.62 2.08 -10.95
CA GLY A 63 16.39 0.96 -10.02
C GLY A 63 16.57 1.34 -8.55
N GLY A 64 17.51 2.22 -8.23
CA GLY A 64 17.69 2.76 -6.87
C GLY A 64 16.46 3.53 -6.38
N VAL A 65 15.85 4.36 -7.24
CA VAL A 65 14.59 5.06 -6.91
C VAL A 65 13.47 4.06 -6.71
N ALA A 66 13.33 3.08 -7.63
CA ALA A 66 12.32 2.05 -7.53
C ALA A 66 12.41 1.27 -6.20
N LEU A 67 13.62 0.86 -5.80
CA LEU A 67 13.87 0.24 -4.51
C LEU A 67 13.55 1.18 -3.34
N GLY A 68 13.91 2.46 -3.46
CA GLY A 68 13.58 3.50 -2.50
C GLY A 68 12.08 3.64 -2.28
N THR A 69 11.26 3.58 -3.36
CA THR A 69 9.80 3.64 -3.22
C THR A 69 9.23 2.44 -2.45
N VAL A 70 9.85 1.26 -2.54
CA VAL A 70 9.42 0.07 -1.76
C VAL A 70 9.57 0.30 -0.26
N PHE A 71 10.74 0.81 0.17
CA PHE A 71 10.97 1.14 1.58
C PHE A 71 10.11 2.32 2.03
N GLY A 72 10.05 3.35 1.19
CA GLY A 72 9.34 4.59 1.49
C GLY A 72 7.85 4.37 1.69
N THR A 73 7.18 3.64 0.79
CA THR A 73 5.77 3.30 0.94
C THR A 73 5.53 2.54 2.26
N ALA A 74 6.30 1.50 2.54
CA ALA A 74 6.12 0.72 3.75
C ALA A 74 6.39 1.52 5.05
N ILE A 75 7.38 2.44 5.04
CA ILE A 75 7.67 3.35 6.16
C ILE A 75 6.58 4.43 6.27
N SER A 76 6.09 5.00 5.16
CA SER A 76 5.03 6.01 5.17
C SER A 76 3.70 5.45 5.63
N MET A 77 3.36 4.21 5.23
CA MET A 77 2.16 3.51 5.69
C MET A 77 2.10 3.39 7.23
N THR A 78 3.23 3.10 7.86
CA THR A 78 3.30 3.00 9.32
C THR A 78 3.48 4.38 9.97
N GLY A 79 4.30 5.24 9.37
CA GLY A 79 4.80 6.49 9.96
C GLY A 79 3.89 7.70 9.76
N ILE A 80 3.14 7.78 8.66
CA ILE A 80 2.24 8.89 8.40
C ILE A 80 0.79 8.42 8.29
N VAL A 81 0.51 7.37 7.51
CA VAL A 81 -0.86 6.92 7.25
C VAL A 81 -1.52 6.38 8.53
N LEU A 82 -0.91 5.39 9.18
CA LEU A 82 -1.40 4.84 10.44
C LEU A 82 -1.33 5.87 11.58
N ALA A 83 -0.31 6.71 11.59
CA ALA A 83 -0.15 7.77 12.57
C ALA A 83 -1.29 8.78 12.50
N LEU A 84 -1.61 9.29 11.32
CA LEU A 84 -2.72 10.23 11.12
C LEU A 84 -4.07 9.57 11.42
N ALA A 85 -4.26 8.31 11.03
CA ALA A 85 -5.46 7.56 11.40
C ALA A 85 -5.63 7.49 12.93
N ALA A 86 -4.55 7.21 13.67
CA ALA A 86 -4.57 7.18 15.14
C ALA A 86 -4.79 8.55 15.78
N ILE A 87 -4.29 9.62 15.18
CA ILE A 87 -4.44 11.00 15.69
C ILE A 87 -5.85 11.53 15.43
N ILE A 88 -6.34 11.37 14.21
CA ILE A 88 -7.63 11.91 13.76
C ILE A 88 -8.78 11.10 14.36
N SER A 89 -8.69 9.77 14.29
CA SER A 89 -9.74 8.85 14.71
C SER A 89 -9.20 7.74 15.63
N PRO A 90 -8.89 8.05 16.91
CA PRO A 90 -8.48 7.04 17.87
C PRO A 90 -9.57 5.99 18.03
N THR A 91 -9.23 4.72 17.93
CA THR A 91 -10.23 3.66 17.86
C THR A 91 -9.78 2.37 18.54
N ARG A 92 -10.74 1.48 18.79
CA ARG A 92 -10.46 0.09 19.18
C ARG A 92 -10.36 -0.74 17.92
N VAL A 93 -9.31 -1.56 17.84
CA VAL A 93 -9.05 -2.41 16.69
C VAL A 93 -8.75 -3.82 17.18
N ASP A 94 -9.45 -4.79 16.66
CA ASP A 94 -9.24 -6.21 17.00
C ASP A 94 -8.74 -6.97 15.77
N ILE A 95 -7.42 -7.05 15.67
CA ILE A 95 -6.73 -7.79 14.59
C ILE A 95 -6.11 -9.06 15.19
N PRO A 96 -6.30 -10.23 14.57
CA PRO A 96 -5.69 -11.47 15.02
C PRO A 96 -4.17 -11.38 15.15
N ARG A 97 -3.63 -11.89 16.26
CA ARG A 97 -2.19 -11.83 16.54
C ARG A 97 -1.33 -12.42 15.41
N SER A 98 -1.84 -13.44 14.70
CA SER A 98 -1.12 -14.03 13.57
C SER A 98 -0.92 -13.05 12.41
N TYR A 99 -1.89 -12.17 12.14
CA TYR A 99 -1.75 -11.15 11.11
C TYR A 99 -0.73 -10.09 11.53
N LEU A 100 -0.73 -9.70 12.81
CA LEU A 100 0.24 -8.76 13.36
C LEU A 100 1.67 -9.33 13.37
N VAL A 101 1.82 -10.63 13.64
CA VAL A 101 3.13 -11.30 13.56
C VAL A 101 3.64 -11.33 12.11
N LEU A 102 2.78 -11.68 11.15
CA LEU A 102 3.14 -11.66 9.73
C LEU A 102 3.48 -10.24 9.26
N PHE A 103 2.71 -9.24 9.67
CA PHE A 103 2.98 -7.84 9.40
C PHE A 103 4.33 -7.40 9.97
N ALA A 104 4.61 -7.68 11.25
CA ALA A 104 5.88 -7.32 11.88
C ALA A 104 7.08 -8.06 11.25
N ALA A 105 6.86 -9.28 10.76
CA ALA A 105 7.91 -10.10 10.14
C ALA A 105 8.12 -9.76 8.65
N SER A 106 7.17 -9.09 7.98
CA SER A 106 7.23 -8.88 6.54
C SER A 106 8.49 -8.15 6.05
N PRO A 107 9.03 -7.11 6.72
CA PRO A 107 10.28 -6.49 6.29
C PRO A 107 11.49 -7.43 6.38
N LEU A 108 11.47 -8.38 7.31
CA LEU A 108 12.55 -9.36 7.43
C LEU A 108 12.58 -10.35 6.26
N MET A 109 11.48 -10.50 5.51
CA MET A 109 11.46 -11.31 4.30
C MET A 109 12.35 -10.75 3.20
N MET A 110 12.64 -9.44 3.20
CA MET A 110 13.57 -8.82 2.25
C MET A 110 15.04 -9.09 2.60
N LEU A 111 15.35 -9.35 3.87
CA LEU A 111 16.73 -9.44 4.36
C LEU A 111 17.61 -10.43 3.57
N PRO A 112 17.18 -11.67 3.27
CA PRO A 112 18.01 -12.60 2.49
C PRO A 112 18.39 -12.05 1.11
N PHE A 113 17.45 -11.39 0.43
CA PHE A 113 17.65 -10.85 -0.92
C PHE A 113 18.57 -9.62 -0.90
N VAL A 114 18.37 -8.71 0.05
CA VAL A 114 19.23 -7.53 0.21
C VAL A 114 20.67 -7.91 0.59
N LEU A 115 20.86 -9.00 1.37
CA LEU A 115 22.19 -9.51 1.71
C LEU A 115 22.90 -10.22 0.54
N THR A 116 22.18 -10.71 -0.43
CA THR A 116 22.71 -11.41 -1.61
C THR A 116 22.71 -10.56 -2.88
N ALA A 117 22.58 -9.23 -2.73
CA ALA A 117 22.55 -8.28 -3.85
C ALA A 117 23.66 -8.56 -4.91
N PRO A 118 23.41 -8.23 -6.20
CA PRO A 118 22.26 -7.45 -6.71
C PRO A 118 20.95 -8.25 -6.73
N LEU A 119 19.83 -7.53 -6.61
CA LEU A 119 18.50 -8.12 -6.71
C LEU A 119 18.20 -8.51 -8.16
N THR A 120 17.63 -9.69 -8.36
CA THR A 120 17.44 -10.32 -9.68
C THR A 120 15.98 -10.69 -9.92
N ALA A 121 15.63 -11.02 -11.17
CA ALA A 121 14.30 -11.51 -11.52
C ALA A 121 13.92 -12.80 -10.78
N SER A 122 14.90 -13.67 -10.43
CA SER A 122 14.64 -14.87 -9.64
C SER A 122 14.18 -14.53 -8.22
N ASP A 123 14.75 -13.49 -7.61
CA ASP A 123 14.32 -12.99 -6.32
C ASP A 123 12.89 -12.44 -6.40
N GLY A 124 12.58 -11.77 -7.52
CA GLY A 124 11.24 -11.29 -7.84
C GLY A 124 10.19 -12.39 -7.86
N VAL A 125 10.49 -13.54 -8.48
CA VAL A 125 9.58 -14.71 -8.49
C VAL A 125 9.34 -15.23 -7.07
N VAL A 126 10.39 -15.33 -6.24
CA VAL A 126 10.25 -15.81 -4.86
C VAL A 126 9.42 -14.83 -4.02
N LEU A 127 9.65 -13.52 -4.16
CA LEU A 127 8.88 -12.49 -3.47
C LEU A 127 7.40 -12.51 -3.85
N LEU A 128 7.08 -12.69 -5.14
CA LEU A 128 5.70 -12.87 -5.59
C LEU A 128 5.04 -14.12 -5.00
N PHE A 129 5.78 -15.23 -4.95
CA PHE A 129 5.29 -16.45 -4.31
C PHE A 129 5.00 -16.23 -2.82
N LEU A 130 5.86 -15.50 -2.10
CA LEU A 130 5.62 -15.16 -0.69
C LEU A 130 4.36 -14.32 -0.51
N PHE A 131 4.10 -13.37 -1.40
CA PHE A 131 2.86 -12.59 -1.37
C PHE A 131 1.63 -13.46 -1.62
N VAL A 132 1.65 -14.30 -2.65
CA VAL A 132 0.54 -15.23 -2.94
C VAL A 132 0.29 -16.17 -1.76
N ALA A 133 1.34 -16.66 -1.11
CA ALA A 133 1.23 -17.48 0.09
C ALA A 133 0.60 -16.70 1.26
N PHE A 134 0.99 -15.43 1.45
CA PHE A 134 0.38 -14.55 2.46
C PHE A 134 -1.12 -14.35 2.19
N ILE A 135 -1.50 -13.95 0.98
CA ILE A 135 -2.91 -13.75 0.61
C ILE A 135 -3.69 -15.06 0.76
N GLY A 136 -3.12 -16.18 0.30
CA GLY A 136 -3.73 -17.50 0.44
C GLY A 136 -3.96 -17.89 1.92
N TYR A 137 -2.99 -17.60 2.79
CA TYR A 137 -3.12 -17.83 4.22
C TYR A 137 -4.24 -16.96 4.83
N VAL A 138 -4.25 -15.65 4.57
CA VAL A 138 -5.27 -14.73 5.07
C VAL A 138 -6.65 -15.16 4.57
N ALA A 139 -6.80 -15.41 3.27
CA ALA A 139 -8.06 -15.86 2.67
C ALA A 139 -8.56 -17.18 3.26
N ALA A 140 -7.69 -18.17 3.39
CA ALA A 140 -8.06 -19.48 3.97
C ALA A 140 -8.50 -19.34 5.44
N ARG A 141 -7.84 -18.47 6.20
CA ARG A 141 -8.18 -18.22 7.59
C ARG A 141 -9.50 -17.47 7.74
N GLU A 142 -9.73 -16.43 6.95
CA GLU A 142 -10.99 -15.67 6.97
C GLU A 142 -12.19 -16.53 6.54
N LEU A 143 -12.01 -17.40 5.53
CA LEU A 143 -13.07 -18.31 5.07
C LEU A 143 -13.41 -19.40 6.09
N ARG A 144 -12.43 -19.81 6.92
CA ARG A 144 -12.61 -20.84 7.95
C ARG A 144 -13.00 -20.29 9.32
N SER A 145 -12.87 -18.98 9.53
CA SER A 145 -13.16 -18.36 10.80
C SER A 145 -14.66 -18.25 11.04
N THR A 146 -15.09 -18.54 12.26
CA THR A 146 -16.46 -18.26 12.75
C THR A 146 -16.66 -16.78 13.05
N THR A 147 -15.58 -16.05 13.28
CA THR A 147 -15.56 -14.59 13.54
C THR A 147 -14.58 -13.92 12.58
N PRO A 148 -14.92 -13.79 11.28
CA PRO A 148 -14.04 -13.16 10.31
C PRO A 148 -13.91 -11.66 10.59
N VAL A 149 -12.68 -11.14 10.61
CA VAL A 149 -12.38 -9.73 10.96
C VAL A 149 -12.77 -8.80 9.81
N PHE A 150 -12.17 -8.98 8.66
CA PHE A 150 -12.35 -8.08 7.52
C PHE A 150 -13.74 -8.20 6.89
N ARG A 151 -14.32 -9.39 6.85
CA ARG A 151 -15.67 -9.60 6.33
C ARG A 151 -16.74 -8.93 7.20
N ASN A 152 -16.58 -8.91 8.52
CA ASN A 152 -17.50 -8.23 9.41
C ASN A 152 -17.32 -6.71 9.35
N ALA A 153 -16.09 -6.21 9.24
CA ALA A 153 -15.80 -4.80 9.08
C ALA A 153 -16.40 -4.23 7.78
N GLU A 154 -16.33 -4.97 6.68
CA GLU A 154 -16.96 -4.59 5.41
C GLU A 154 -18.49 -4.47 5.52
N ILE A 155 -19.14 -5.37 6.27
CA ILE A 155 -20.58 -5.30 6.51
C ILE A 155 -20.94 -4.04 7.31
N LEU A 156 -20.14 -3.70 8.33
CA LEU A 156 -20.34 -2.51 9.16
C LEU A 156 -20.15 -1.22 8.36
N GLU A 157 -19.14 -1.16 7.49
CA GLU A 157 -18.92 0.00 6.61
C GLU A 157 -20.11 0.25 5.68
N ARG A 158 -20.67 -0.82 5.11
CA ARG A 158 -21.84 -0.73 4.22
C ARG A 158 -23.09 -0.26 4.93
N ILE A 159 -23.30 -0.70 6.17
CA ILE A 159 -24.43 -0.25 7.01
C ILE A 159 -24.25 1.21 7.37
N GLY A 160 -23.03 1.65 7.76
CA GLY A 160 -22.71 3.04 8.09
C GLY A 160 -22.83 4.01 6.92
N ALA A 161 -22.54 3.58 5.70
CA ALA A 161 -22.67 4.40 4.48
C ALA A 161 -24.13 4.61 4.04
N GLY A 162 -25.07 3.80 4.54
CA GLY A 162 -26.49 3.84 4.17
C GLY A 162 -27.37 4.83 4.94
N GLY A 163 -26.82 5.72 5.78
CA GLY A 163 -27.57 6.80 6.49
C GLY A 163 -28.56 6.30 7.54
N SER A 164 -28.48 6.87 8.73
CA SER A 164 -29.45 6.81 9.85
C SER A 164 -29.89 5.41 10.27
N ALA A 165 -29.18 4.81 11.21
CA ALA A 165 -29.67 3.62 11.88
C ALA A 165 -30.94 3.97 12.69
N PRO A 166 -32.07 3.31 12.45
CA PRO A 166 -33.11 3.25 13.45
C PRO A 166 -32.60 2.37 14.60
N ALA A 167 -32.81 2.81 15.82
CA ALA A 167 -32.59 1.97 17.00
C ALA A 167 -33.35 0.66 16.80
N VAL A 168 -32.64 -0.44 16.64
CA VAL A 168 -33.26 -1.74 16.46
C VAL A 168 -33.32 -2.42 17.80
N ASP A 169 -34.52 -2.49 18.34
CA ASP A 169 -34.89 -3.51 19.33
C ASP A 169 -34.55 -4.88 18.77
N VAL A 170 -33.74 -5.62 19.53
CA VAL A 170 -33.36 -6.99 19.21
C VAL A 170 -34.58 -7.89 19.34
N VAL A 171 -35.34 -8.04 18.29
CA VAL A 171 -36.30 -9.12 18.13
C VAL A 171 -35.70 -10.12 17.16
N GLU A 172 -35.37 -11.29 17.69
CA GLU A 172 -34.99 -12.47 16.90
C GLU A 172 -36.09 -12.81 15.90
N ARG A 173 -35.95 -12.37 14.66
CA ARG A 173 -36.65 -12.96 13.52
C ARG A 173 -35.63 -13.68 12.63
N PRO A 174 -35.95 -14.86 12.09
CA PRO A 174 -35.15 -15.48 11.06
C PRO A 174 -35.05 -14.51 9.89
N VAL A 175 -33.90 -13.91 9.71
CA VAL A 175 -33.65 -12.99 8.58
C VAL A 175 -33.39 -13.88 7.38
N ASP A 176 -34.34 -13.91 6.43
CA ASP A 176 -34.01 -14.31 5.06
C ASP A 176 -32.76 -13.54 4.64
N PRO A 177 -31.73 -14.23 4.06
CA PRO A 177 -30.51 -13.55 3.68
C PRO A 177 -30.86 -12.39 2.76
N PRO A 178 -30.49 -11.15 3.07
CA PRO A 178 -30.77 -10.03 2.18
C PRO A 178 -30.19 -10.35 0.83
N ALA A 179 -31.02 -10.23 -0.22
CA ALA A 179 -30.57 -10.39 -1.60
C ALA A 179 -29.29 -9.55 -1.75
N PRO A 180 -28.15 -10.15 -2.11
CA PRO A 180 -26.87 -9.47 -2.06
C PRO A 180 -26.96 -8.21 -2.90
N ALA A 181 -26.46 -7.08 -2.37
CA ALA A 181 -26.40 -5.81 -3.10
C ALA A 181 -25.72 -5.97 -4.49
N PHE A 182 -25.01 -7.06 -4.69
CA PHE A 182 -24.46 -7.55 -5.95
C PHE A 182 -25.49 -7.99 -7.01
N ALA A 183 -26.74 -8.27 -6.65
CA ALA A 183 -27.77 -8.48 -7.66
C ALA A 183 -27.97 -7.24 -8.55
N ARG A 184 -27.71 -6.04 -8.03
CA ARG A 184 -27.77 -4.80 -8.83
C ARG A 184 -26.49 -4.51 -9.62
N VAL A 185 -25.31 -4.94 -9.12
CA VAL A 185 -24.03 -4.84 -9.87
C VAL A 185 -23.97 -5.93 -10.97
N ARG A 186 -24.66 -7.04 -10.76
CA ARG A 186 -24.74 -8.19 -11.69
C ARG A 186 -25.41 -7.84 -13.04
N ALA A 187 -26.20 -6.79 -13.10
CA ALA A 187 -27.01 -6.49 -14.31
C ALA A 187 -26.24 -5.72 -15.39
N GLN A 188 -24.98 -5.30 -15.19
CA GLN A 188 -24.27 -4.45 -16.17
C GLN A 188 -22.76 -4.72 -16.21
N ALA A 189 -22.38 -5.89 -16.68
CA ALA A 189 -21.08 -6.04 -17.36
C ALA A 189 -21.19 -5.31 -18.71
N ALA A 190 -21.38 -3.99 -18.69
CA ALA A 190 -21.44 -3.23 -19.93
C ALA A 190 -20.04 -3.21 -20.55
N PRO A 191 -19.91 -3.47 -21.86
CA PRO A 191 -18.64 -3.41 -22.58
C PRO A 191 -17.88 -2.08 -22.37
N GLY A 192 -18.58 -1.00 -22.00
CA GLY A 192 -18.00 0.27 -21.63
C GLY A 192 -17.12 0.25 -20.35
N ARG A 193 -17.36 -0.65 -19.39
CA ARG A 193 -16.52 -0.73 -18.17
C ARG A 193 -15.16 -1.38 -18.42
N VAL A 194 -15.14 -2.40 -19.29
CA VAL A 194 -13.88 -2.99 -19.73
C VAL A 194 -13.06 -1.98 -20.53
N GLY A 195 -13.72 -1.23 -21.42
CA GLY A 195 -13.10 -0.15 -22.18
C GLY A 195 -12.53 0.94 -21.28
N LEU A 196 -13.28 1.34 -20.23
CA LEU A 196 -12.79 2.32 -19.26
C LEU A 196 -11.59 1.79 -18.44
N ALA A 197 -11.61 0.53 -18.03
CA ALA A 197 -10.50 -0.09 -17.32
C ALA A 197 -9.24 -0.18 -18.21
N LEU A 198 -9.40 -0.53 -19.49
CA LEU A 198 -8.29 -0.53 -20.43
C LEU A 198 -7.74 0.88 -20.69
N LEU A 199 -8.60 1.87 -20.82
CA LEU A 199 -8.19 3.27 -20.96
C LEU A 199 -7.47 3.76 -19.71
N ALA A 200 -7.96 3.40 -18.53
CA ALA A 200 -7.30 3.71 -17.26
C ALA A 200 -5.92 3.03 -17.14
N LEU A 201 -5.79 1.79 -17.60
CA LEU A 201 -4.51 1.08 -17.64
C LEU A 201 -3.49 1.77 -18.56
N VAL A 202 -3.92 2.19 -19.76
CA VAL A 202 -3.06 2.96 -20.67
C VAL A 202 -2.70 4.30 -20.03
N GLY A 203 -3.66 5.00 -19.43
CA GLY A 203 -3.43 6.23 -18.70
C GLY A 203 -2.45 6.06 -17.55
N LEU A 204 -2.53 4.96 -16.82
CA LEU A 204 -1.62 4.61 -15.71
C LEU A 204 -0.17 4.45 -16.21
N ILE A 205 0.03 3.73 -17.32
CA ILE A 205 1.35 3.55 -17.92
C ILE A 205 1.94 4.90 -18.36
N VAL A 206 1.15 5.72 -19.06
CA VAL A 206 1.58 7.05 -19.49
C VAL A 206 1.91 7.94 -18.29
N ALA A 207 1.05 7.94 -17.26
CA ALA A 207 1.28 8.72 -16.04
C ALA A 207 2.53 8.27 -15.30
N ALA A 208 2.78 6.95 -15.19
CA ALA A 208 3.98 6.40 -14.59
C ALA A 208 5.26 6.86 -15.31
N THR A 209 5.28 6.80 -16.65
CA THR A 209 6.41 7.29 -17.46
C THR A 209 6.62 8.81 -17.30
N VAL A 210 5.53 9.60 -17.30
CA VAL A 210 5.64 11.05 -17.06
C VAL A 210 6.20 11.35 -15.67
N THR A 211 5.75 10.62 -14.65
CA THR A 211 6.23 10.76 -13.27
C THR A 211 7.71 10.40 -13.18
N SER A 212 8.12 9.28 -13.77
CA SER A 212 9.51 8.82 -13.82
C SER A 212 10.43 9.84 -14.50
N THR A 213 10.02 10.39 -15.65
CA THR A 213 10.77 11.47 -16.33
C THR A 213 10.90 12.72 -15.45
N GLY A 214 9.86 13.05 -14.68
CA GLY A 214 9.91 14.14 -13.72
C GLY A 214 10.90 13.88 -12.60
N ILE A 215 10.96 12.65 -12.09
CA ILE A 215 11.91 12.20 -11.06
C ILE A 215 13.35 12.28 -11.58
N ASP A 216 13.62 11.72 -12.76
CA ASP A 216 14.94 11.74 -13.38
C ASP A 216 15.48 13.18 -13.48
N GLY A 217 14.65 14.10 -14.01
CA GLY A 217 15.02 15.51 -14.09
C GLY A 217 15.20 16.20 -12.72
N ILE A 218 14.55 15.74 -11.64
CA ILE A 218 14.79 16.24 -10.30
C ILE A 218 16.11 15.72 -9.74
N LEU A 219 16.40 14.44 -9.94
CA LEU A 219 17.66 13.84 -9.51
C LEU A 219 18.85 14.56 -10.14
N ASP A 220 18.78 14.82 -11.44
CA ASP A 220 19.81 15.56 -12.18
C ASP A 220 19.95 17.03 -11.71
N GLU A 221 18.80 17.74 -11.56
CA GLU A 221 18.79 19.16 -11.19
C GLU A 221 19.31 19.40 -9.75
N TYR A 222 19.02 18.47 -8.81
CA TYR A 222 19.29 18.65 -7.38
C TYR A 222 20.35 17.71 -6.82
N SER A 223 20.91 16.80 -7.63
CA SER A 223 21.92 15.82 -7.22
C SER A 223 21.51 15.00 -5.98
N ILE A 224 20.26 14.54 -5.92
CA ILE A 224 19.73 13.73 -4.83
C ILE A 224 19.95 12.26 -5.14
N GLN A 225 20.35 11.48 -4.14
CA GLN A 225 20.46 10.03 -4.28
C GLN A 225 19.09 9.40 -4.60
N GLY A 226 19.06 8.50 -5.59
CA GLY A 226 17.81 7.92 -6.09
C GLY A 226 17.03 7.16 -5.02
N THR A 227 17.69 6.28 -4.25
CA THR A 227 17.03 5.52 -3.17
C THR A 227 16.44 6.44 -2.11
N LEU A 228 17.18 7.49 -1.72
CA LEU A 228 16.71 8.49 -0.77
C LEU A 228 15.49 9.24 -1.29
N PHE A 229 15.51 9.69 -2.55
CA PHE A 229 14.39 10.39 -3.18
C PHE A 229 13.15 9.49 -3.22
N GLY A 230 13.30 8.25 -3.66
CA GLY A 230 12.22 7.25 -3.72
C GLY A 230 11.63 6.98 -2.33
N ALA A 231 12.50 6.78 -1.34
CA ALA A 231 12.08 6.45 0.03
C ALA A 231 11.46 7.62 0.81
N THR A 232 11.54 8.84 0.30
CA THR A 232 11.04 10.04 0.99
C THR A 232 10.06 10.84 0.14
N ILE A 233 10.54 11.62 -0.81
CA ILE A 233 9.73 12.61 -1.55
C ILE A 233 8.70 11.92 -2.44
N ALA A 234 9.10 10.93 -3.22
CA ALA A 234 8.19 10.24 -4.14
C ALA A 234 7.04 9.57 -3.38
N THR A 235 7.36 8.81 -2.33
CA THR A 235 6.34 8.10 -1.53
C THR A 235 5.47 9.03 -0.68
N ALA A 236 5.98 10.17 -0.21
CA ALA A 236 5.15 11.13 0.50
C ALA A 236 4.06 11.75 -0.39
N ALA A 237 4.36 11.95 -1.67
CA ALA A 237 3.39 12.46 -2.63
C ALA A 237 2.28 11.43 -2.92
N LEU A 238 2.62 10.14 -2.98
CA LEU A 238 1.67 9.06 -3.25
C LEU A 238 0.85 8.66 -2.01
N ALA A 239 1.40 8.78 -0.81
CA ALA A 239 0.74 8.41 0.44
C ALA A 239 -0.55 9.20 0.77
N LEU A 240 -0.85 10.28 0.03
CA LEU A 240 -2.05 11.08 0.29
C LEU A 240 -3.35 10.27 0.10
N GLU A 241 -3.41 9.41 -0.91
CA GLU A 241 -4.55 8.53 -1.15
C GLU A 241 -4.74 7.56 0.02
N ASP A 242 -3.65 6.92 0.47
CA ASP A 242 -3.67 5.94 1.55
C ASP A 242 -4.14 6.52 2.89
N ILE A 243 -3.85 7.80 3.14
CA ILE A 243 -4.37 8.50 4.32
C ILE A 243 -5.89 8.47 4.30
N PHE A 244 -6.52 8.77 3.17
CA PHE A 244 -7.98 8.73 3.04
C PHE A 244 -8.51 7.30 3.16
N LEU A 245 -7.89 6.33 2.50
CA LEU A 245 -8.28 4.92 2.53
C LEU A 245 -8.17 4.31 3.93
N THR A 246 -7.33 4.88 4.81
CA THR A 246 -7.17 4.40 6.18
C THR A 246 -8.00 5.20 7.18
N VAL A 247 -8.04 6.54 7.05
CA VAL A 247 -8.74 7.42 8.02
C VAL A 247 -10.25 7.31 7.89
N GLU A 248 -10.78 7.24 6.66
CA GLU A 248 -12.23 7.28 6.45
C GLU A 248 -12.95 6.03 6.99
N PRO A 249 -12.48 4.78 6.77
CA PRO A 249 -13.05 3.61 7.43
C PRO A 249 -13.02 3.71 8.96
N ASN A 250 -11.90 4.20 9.53
CA ASN A 250 -11.78 4.40 10.97
C ASN A 250 -12.86 5.35 11.50
N ARG A 251 -13.13 6.45 10.80
CA ARG A 251 -14.18 7.43 11.16
C ARG A 251 -15.58 6.85 11.04
N ARG A 252 -15.79 5.91 10.14
CA ARG A 252 -17.08 5.22 9.92
C ARG A 252 -17.29 4.02 10.84
N GLY A 253 -16.38 3.75 11.78
CA GLY A 253 -16.49 2.66 12.75
C GLY A 253 -16.07 1.29 12.24
N ALA A 254 -15.31 1.24 11.13
CA ALA A 254 -14.72 0.02 10.57
C ALA A 254 -13.17 0.12 10.55
N PRO A 255 -12.53 0.29 11.71
CA PRO A 255 -11.09 0.54 11.80
C PRO A 255 -10.24 -0.65 11.33
N GLU A 256 -10.79 -1.85 11.34
CA GLU A 256 -10.13 -3.06 10.86
C GLU A 256 -9.82 -2.95 9.36
N ILE A 257 -10.64 -2.25 8.58
CA ILE A 257 -10.40 -1.99 7.15
C ILE A 257 -9.18 -1.07 6.99
N GLY A 258 -9.15 0.07 7.72
CA GLY A 258 -8.02 1.00 7.63
C GLY A 258 -6.70 0.38 8.09
N VAL A 259 -6.70 -0.36 9.21
CA VAL A 259 -5.51 -1.09 9.67
C VAL A 259 -5.16 -2.23 8.72
N GLY A 260 -6.17 -2.90 8.15
CA GLY A 260 -5.98 -3.93 7.13
C GLY A 260 -5.32 -3.40 5.87
N ASN A 261 -5.69 -2.19 5.42
CA ASN A 261 -5.02 -1.49 4.33
C ASN A 261 -3.53 -1.31 4.64
N VAL A 262 -3.17 -0.75 5.78
CA VAL A 262 -1.76 -0.56 6.18
C VAL A 262 -0.98 -1.90 6.21
N ILE A 263 -1.57 -2.96 6.79
CA ILE A 263 -0.95 -4.28 6.83
C ILE A 263 -0.76 -4.83 5.41
N GLY A 264 -1.78 -4.72 4.57
CA GLY A 264 -1.77 -5.19 3.18
C GLY A 264 -0.70 -4.47 2.35
N SER A 265 -0.68 -3.14 2.39
CA SER A 265 0.25 -2.30 1.65
C SER A 265 1.72 -2.54 2.04
N VAL A 266 2.02 -2.68 3.34
CA VAL A 266 3.39 -2.99 3.78
C VAL A 266 3.82 -4.37 3.29
N VAL A 267 3.00 -5.41 3.47
CA VAL A 267 3.34 -6.76 3.01
C VAL A 267 3.44 -6.81 1.49
N PHE A 268 2.52 -6.16 0.78
CA PHE A 268 2.54 -6.04 -0.68
C PHE A 268 3.81 -5.33 -1.15
N GLY A 269 4.14 -4.18 -0.57
CA GLY A 269 5.29 -3.36 -0.93
C GLY A 269 6.60 -4.15 -0.84
N VAL A 270 6.85 -4.80 0.31
CA VAL A 270 8.11 -5.55 0.53
C VAL A 270 8.16 -6.90 -0.18
N THR A 271 7.07 -7.35 -0.80
CA THR A 271 7.01 -8.64 -1.51
C THR A 271 6.59 -8.46 -2.95
N ALA A 272 5.29 -8.35 -3.26
CA ALA A 272 4.80 -8.37 -4.64
C ALA A 272 5.21 -7.15 -5.45
N LYS A 273 5.19 -5.92 -4.88
CA LYS A 273 5.61 -4.71 -5.57
C LYS A 273 7.07 -4.84 -6.01
N LEU A 274 7.98 -5.15 -5.07
CA LEU A 274 9.39 -5.39 -5.40
C LEU A 274 9.54 -6.56 -6.38
N GLY A 275 8.79 -7.64 -6.18
CA GLY A 275 8.79 -8.78 -7.08
C GLY A 275 8.41 -8.40 -8.52
N LEU A 276 7.36 -7.62 -8.72
CA LEU A 276 6.93 -7.15 -10.03
C LEU A 276 7.95 -6.22 -10.67
N ILE A 277 8.53 -5.30 -9.90
CA ILE A 277 9.60 -4.40 -10.38
C ILE A 277 10.79 -5.22 -10.91
N LEU A 278 11.25 -6.22 -10.16
CA LEU A 278 12.39 -7.05 -10.55
C LEU A 278 12.13 -7.91 -11.80
N LEU A 279 10.87 -8.21 -12.11
CA LEU A 279 10.52 -8.98 -13.34
C LEU A 279 10.54 -8.13 -14.61
N THR A 280 10.55 -6.81 -14.52
CA THR A 280 10.37 -5.91 -15.67
C THR A 280 11.66 -5.23 -16.14
N GLY A 281 12.73 -5.32 -15.35
CA GLY A 281 14.00 -4.66 -15.65
C GLY A 281 15.20 -5.58 -15.44
N GLY A 282 16.38 -4.98 -15.47
CA GLY A 282 17.63 -5.64 -15.13
C GLY A 282 17.77 -5.95 -13.64
N THR A 283 19.01 -6.15 -13.21
CA THR A 283 19.34 -6.27 -11.78
C THR A 283 19.27 -4.91 -11.10
N ILE A 284 18.84 -4.87 -9.85
CA ILE A 284 18.87 -3.67 -9.02
C ILE A 284 20.01 -3.81 -8.00
N ASP A 285 20.97 -2.91 -8.09
CA ASP A 285 22.00 -2.80 -7.06
C ASP A 285 21.42 -2.23 -5.78
N VAL A 286 21.86 -2.77 -4.65
CA VAL A 286 21.38 -2.38 -3.33
C VAL A 286 22.40 -1.45 -2.70
N ASP A 287 21.98 -0.21 -2.48
CA ASP A 287 22.77 0.79 -1.79
C ASP A 287 23.11 0.38 -0.35
N ASP A 288 24.31 0.71 0.14
CA ASP A 288 24.77 0.42 1.50
C ASP A 288 23.84 0.99 2.58
N HIS A 289 23.11 2.07 2.25
CA HIS A 289 22.16 2.70 3.18
C HIS A 289 20.86 1.90 3.33
N VAL A 290 20.56 0.98 2.42
CA VAL A 290 19.41 0.08 2.56
C VAL A 290 19.57 -0.78 3.80
N LEU A 291 20.72 -1.44 3.97
CA LEU A 291 20.99 -2.30 5.13
C LEU A 291 21.26 -1.52 6.41
N SER A 292 21.96 -0.39 6.31
CA SER A 292 22.36 0.40 7.46
C SER A 292 21.28 1.32 8.01
N TRP A 293 20.30 1.72 7.16
CA TRP A 293 19.30 2.70 7.53
C TRP A 293 17.85 2.31 7.17
N HIS A 294 17.52 2.17 5.89
CA HIS A 294 16.12 2.02 5.45
C HIS A 294 15.47 0.74 6.00
N LEU A 295 16.13 -0.41 5.90
CA LEU A 295 15.59 -1.68 6.39
C LEU A 295 15.46 -1.73 7.92
N PRO A 296 16.45 -1.32 8.73
CA PRO A 296 16.31 -1.23 10.19
C PRO A 296 15.15 -0.32 10.63
N VAL A 297 15.00 0.84 9.99
CA VAL A 297 13.89 1.76 10.29
C VAL A 297 12.55 1.11 9.94
N LEU A 298 12.43 0.48 8.77
CA LEU A 298 11.22 -0.23 8.36
C LEU A 298 10.85 -1.33 9.35
N VAL A 299 11.82 -2.15 9.78
CA VAL A 299 11.59 -3.20 10.80
C VAL A 299 11.11 -2.59 12.11
N LEU A 300 11.75 -1.51 12.57
CA LEU A 300 11.37 -0.82 13.81
C LEU A 300 9.94 -0.26 13.72
N MET A 301 9.64 0.48 12.65
CA MET A 301 8.35 1.13 12.45
C MET A 301 7.22 0.10 12.34
N THR A 302 7.44 -0.98 11.61
CA THR A 302 6.47 -2.06 11.43
C THR A 302 6.24 -2.83 12.72
N ALA A 303 7.30 -3.18 13.45
CA ALA A 303 7.21 -3.85 14.74
C ALA A 303 6.48 -3.00 15.79
N LEU A 304 6.79 -1.70 15.85
CA LEU A 304 6.13 -0.76 16.75
C LEU A 304 4.65 -0.58 16.41
N SER A 305 4.31 -0.48 15.13
CA SER A 305 2.93 -0.40 14.65
C SER A 305 2.15 -1.67 14.99
N ALA A 306 2.74 -2.85 14.76
CA ALA A 306 2.15 -4.13 15.15
C ALA A 306 1.92 -4.21 16.68
N TYR A 307 2.89 -3.75 17.46
CA TYR A 307 2.75 -3.68 18.93
C TYR A 307 1.59 -2.76 19.33
N PHE A 308 1.48 -1.56 18.78
CA PHE A 308 0.39 -0.64 19.12
C PHE A 308 -0.99 -1.19 18.75
N VAL A 309 -1.12 -1.78 17.56
CA VAL A 309 -2.36 -2.45 17.15
C VAL A 309 -2.67 -3.64 18.06
N SER A 310 -1.66 -4.42 18.48
CA SER A 310 -1.84 -5.57 19.37
C SER A 310 -2.38 -5.22 20.76
N THR A 311 -2.25 -3.96 21.17
CA THR A 311 -2.87 -3.46 22.45
C THR A 311 -4.39 -3.36 22.36
N GLY A 312 -5.00 -3.58 21.20
CA GLY A 312 -6.43 -3.45 20.95
C GLY A 312 -6.95 -2.00 20.92
N HIS A 313 -6.07 -1.01 21.08
CA HIS A 313 -6.43 0.40 21.11
C HIS A 313 -5.40 1.26 20.37
N LEU A 314 -5.79 1.78 19.24
CA LEU A 314 -4.98 2.76 18.52
C LEU A 314 -5.30 4.16 19.11
N ARG A 315 -4.34 4.71 19.85
CA ARG A 315 -4.50 5.98 20.60
C ARG A 315 -3.72 7.11 19.93
N ARG A 316 -4.13 8.37 20.14
CA ARG A 316 -3.42 9.55 19.61
C ARG A 316 -1.93 9.58 19.97
N ARG A 317 -1.54 9.15 21.18
CA ARG A 317 -0.14 9.07 21.59
C ARG A 317 0.70 8.12 20.72
N HIS A 318 0.09 7.01 20.26
CA HIS A 318 0.74 6.08 19.34
C HIS A 318 0.96 6.75 17.99
N GLY A 319 -0.04 7.48 17.49
CA GLY A 319 0.07 8.25 16.25
C GLY A 319 1.14 9.35 16.33
N PHE A 320 1.17 10.14 17.40
CA PHE A 320 2.21 11.17 17.55
C PHE A 320 3.61 10.57 17.62
N LEU A 321 3.79 9.41 18.27
CA LEU A 321 5.09 8.75 18.31
C LEU A 321 5.52 8.23 16.93
N LEU A 322 4.62 7.57 16.19
CA LEU A 322 4.90 7.09 14.83
C LEU A 322 5.24 8.25 13.90
N LEU A 323 4.46 9.34 13.97
CA LEU A 323 4.71 10.54 13.16
C LEU A 323 6.07 11.20 13.51
N ALA A 324 6.40 11.29 14.80
CA ALA A 324 7.69 11.82 15.24
C ALA A 324 8.86 10.98 14.73
N LEU A 325 8.74 9.65 14.77
CA LEU A 325 9.75 8.74 14.21
C LEU A 325 9.85 8.86 12.69
N TYR A 326 8.74 9.06 11.99
CA TYR A 326 8.73 9.29 10.55
C TYR A 326 9.42 10.60 10.18
N VAL A 327 9.14 11.70 10.92
CA VAL A 327 9.83 12.96 10.73
C VAL A 327 11.32 12.83 11.05
N ALA A 328 11.67 12.11 12.13
CA ALA A 328 13.07 11.84 12.46
C ALA A 328 13.76 11.02 11.35
N TYR A 329 13.07 10.03 10.78
CA TYR A 329 13.57 9.28 9.62
C TYR A 329 13.92 10.22 8.46
N TRP A 330 13.04 11.15 8.11
CA TRP A 330 13.31 12.12 7.06
C TRP A 330 14.50 13.01 7.39
N VAL A 331 14.52 13.61 8.59
CA VAL A 331 15.61 14.49 9.01
C VAL A 331 16.96 13.77 8.94
N VAL A 332 17.05 12.57 9.50
CA VAL A 332 18.29 11.77 9.46
C VAL A 332 18.65 11.39 8.04
N SER A 333 17.68 10.95 7.24
CA SER A 333 17.89 10.57 5.83
C SER A 333 18.54 11.71 5.04
N PHE A 334 18.04 12.95 5.17
CA PHE A 334 18.60 14.08 4.44
C PHE A 334 19.87 14.67 5.06
N THR A 335 20.02 14.61 6.38
CA THR A 335 21.20 15.22 7.03
C THR A 335 22.43 14.32 7.06
N VAL A 336 22.21 12.99 7.15
CA VAL A 336 23.30 12.02 7.28
C VAL A 336 23.61 11.34 5.94
N PHE A 337 22.57 11.02 5.16
CA PHE A 337 22.71 10.22 3.94
C PHE A 337 22.46 11.04 2.64
N GLY A 338 21.92 12.25 2.73
CA GLY A 338 21.62 13.10 1.57
C GLY A 338 22.81 13.80 0.94
N GLN A 339 24.01 13.64 1.47
CA GLN A 339 25.25 14.30 1.00
C GLN A 339 26.25 13.34 0.36
N VAL A 340 25.84 12.20 -0.13
CA VAL A 340 26.76 11.36 -0.89
C VAL A 340 26.86 11.97 -2.29
N PRO A 341 28.05 12.46 -2.72
CA PRO A 341 28.25 12.86 -4.10
C PRO A 341 27.97 11.65 -4.98
N ILE A 342 27.21 11.82 -6.04
CA ILE A 342 27.18 10.88 -7.14
C ILE A 342 28.55 11.01 -7.81
N ASP A 343 29.55 10.34 -7.26
CA ASP A 343 30.79 10.13 -7.98
C ASP A 343 30.49 9.11 -9.08
N GLY A 344 30.00 9.64 -10.20
CA GLY A 344 30.04 8.96 -11.46
C GLY A 344 31.48 9.03 -11.98
N ASP A 345 32.17 7.92 -12.00
CA ASP A 345 33.23 7.58 -12.94
C ASP A 345 32.93 6.22 -13.54
#